data_fda8edbffc29854157dd27b16414b162
#
_entry.id   fda8edbffc29854157dd27b16414b162
#
_cell.length_a   1.000
_cell.length_b   1.000
_cell.length_c   1.000
_cell.angle_alpha   90.00
_cell.angle_beta   90.00
_cell.angle_gamma   90.00
#
_symmetry.space_group_name_H-M   'P 1'
#
loop_
_entity.id
_entity.type
_entity.pdbx_description
1 polymer ?
#
loop_
_entity_poly.entity_id
_entity_poly.type
_entity_poly.pdbx_seq_one_letter_code
_entity_poly.pdbx_strand_id
1 'polypeptide(L)'
;MKKTSIAILAILLFVSCRSNNNWEKMAGNPNFIHRSVRQVTDVMLHDIYSPPVASRIYAYVTVAGYEAAVNGSKNYISLSGQLNGLDSVPKPEAGKQYCYALAASHAILTVGKILVMSEGRIEHFHDEMMKEFKETGMPEDVYLNSIEYGKLIAARILKWAGNDNYKQTRSLAKYDVQTDDATWKPTPPAYMKGVEPHWNEIRPFLLDSAQQFKPAKSVDFSLKPDSYFYKLAMAVRDTGMRLSPEQTLIATYWDDNPFKVNTNGHTMYAIKKISPGGHWINIAGLVCRKVKADYVRTAETYACLAVVIADSFINCWDEKYKSKVIRPETYINQYIDQSWVPLLQTPPFPEYTSGHSVVSNASAVVLSDMFGDNLSFTDSTEVAFDLPARKFKSFKAAANEASISRFYGGIHYMPSIVNGVDEGERIGRFALSKLKTRK
;
A
#
# COMPACT_ATOMS: atom_id res chain seq x y z
N MET A 1 51.24 -17.63 -76.75
CA MET A 1 50.10 -16.79 -76.32
C MET A 1 49.42 -17.53 -75.16
N LYS A 2 49.66 -17.12 -73.92
CA LYS A 2 49.04 -17.74 -72.71
C LYS A 2 47.87 -16.87 -72.32
N LYS A 3 46.65 -17.40 -72.25
CA LYS A 3 45.43 -16.75 -71.73
C LYS A 3 45.35 -16.97 -70.22
N THR A 4 45.50 -15.92 -69.50
CA THR A 4 45.32 -15.89 -68.04
C THR A 4 43.85 -15.62 -67.73
N SER A 5 43.15 -16.63 -67.21
CA SER A 5 41.79 -16.49 -66.71
C SER A 5 41.81 -15.94 -65.29
N ILE A 6 41.23 -14.75 -65.04
CA ILE A 6 41.03 -14.16 -63.72
C ILE A 6 39.72 -14.68 -63.17
N ALA A 7 39.77 -15.49 -62.13
CA ALA A 7 38.61 -15.92 -61.39
C ALA A 7 38.34 -14.89 -60.33
N ILE A 8 37.18 -14.15 -60.45
CA ILE A 8 36.67 -13.21 -59.43
C ILE A 8 35.92 -14.02 -58.37
N LEU A 9 36.54 -14.15 -57.19
CA LEU A 9 35.95 -14.79 -56.04
C LEU A 9 35.03 -13.73 -55.32
N ALA A 10 33.73 -13.85 -55.54
CA ALA A 10 32.76 -13.03 -54.82
C ALA A 10 32.62 -13.55 -53.37
N ILE A 11 33.24 -12.89 -52.41
CA ILE A 11 33.03 -13.12 -50.98
C ILE A 11 31.73 -12.47 -50.58
N LEU A 12 30.65 -13.26 -50.50
CA LEU A 12 29.41 -12.89 -49.85
C LEU A 12 29.66 -12.81 -48.33
N LEU A 13 29.90 -11.61 -47.82
CA LEU A 13 29.86 -11.32 -46.40
C LEU A 13 28.40 -11.44 -45.94
N PHE A 14 28.05 -12.63 -45.43
CA PHE A 14 26.87 -12.77 -44.58
C PHE A 14 27.16 -11.98 -43.29
N VAL A 15 26.78 -10.71 -43.25
CA VAL A 15 26.61 -9.98 -41.99
C VAL A 15 25.40 -10.61 -41.31
N SER A 16 25.67 -11.68 -40.56
CA SER A 16 24.72 -12.16 -39.56
C SER A 16 24.52 -11.03 -38.56
N CYS A 17 23.47 -10.25 -38.73
CA CYS A 17 22.93 -9.44 -37.66
C CYS A 17 22.52 -10.40 -36.53
N ARG A 18 23.47 -10.77 -35.66
CA ARG A 18 23.10 -11.19 -34.31
C ARG A 18 22.37 -9.98 -33.72
N SER A 19 21.05 -9.98 -33.78
CA SER A 19 20.25 -9.13 -32.95
C SER A 19 20.71 -9.42 -31.52
N ASN A 20 21.43 -8.48 -30.96
CA ASN A 20 21.87 -8.57 -29.57
C ASN A 20 20.59 -8.52 -28.75
N ASN A 21 20.03 -9.67 -28.34
CA ASN A 21 18.81 -9.79 -27.51
C ASN A 21 19.02 -9.20 -26.11
N ASN A 22 19.89 -8.20 -25.97
CA ASN A 22 20.18 -7.52 -24.71
C ASN A 22 19.00 -6.66 -24.25
N TRP A 23 18.12 -6.24 -25.16
CA TRP A 23 16.97 -5.44 -24.82
C TRP A 23 15.99 -6.19 -23.89
N GLU A 24 15.76 -7.49 -24.09
CA GLU A 24 14.86 -8.29 -23.23
C GLU A 24 15.34 -8.29 -21.79
N LYS A 25 16.65 -8.43 -21.58
CA LYS A 25 17.24 -8.36 -20.23
C LYS A 25 17.17 -6.96 -19.65
N MET A 26 17.43 -5.94 -20.45
CA MET A 26 17.37 -4.53 -20.00
C MET A 26 15.95 -4.11 -19.69
N ALA A 27 15.02 -4.34 -20.61
CA ALA A 27 13.62 -3.97 -20.46
C ALA A 27 12.88 -4.84 -19.43
N GLY A 28 13.29 -6.10 -19.24
CA GLY A 28 12.74 -7.01 -18.21
C GLY A 28 13.23 -6.71 -16.78
N ASN A 29 13.98 -5.63 -16.56
CA ASN A 29 14.47 -5.27 -15.24
C ASN A 29 13.30 -4.90 -14.30
N PRO A 30 13.12 -5.59 -13.15
CA PRO A 30 12.04 -5.31 -12.20
C PRO A 30 12.08 -3.89 -11.63
N ASN A 31 13.19 -3.18 -11.76
CA ASN A 31 13.31 -1.80 -11.28
C ASN A 31 12.33 -0.84 -11.97
N PHE A 32 11.90 -1.12 -13.20
CA PHE A 32 10.85 -0.33 -13.86
C PHE A 32 9.54 -0.39 -13.08
N ILE A 33 9.13 -1.57 -12.62
CA ILE A 33 7.92 -1.75 -11.79
C ILE A 33 8.09 -1.07 -10.43
N HIS A 34 9.24 -1.25 -9.77
CA HIS A 34 9.52 -0.60 -8.51
C HIS A 34 9.43 0.93 -8.61
N ARG A 35 10.01 1.52 -9.65
CA ARG A 35 9.97 2.96 -9.90
C ARG A 35 8.57 3.46 -10.23
N SER A 36 7.78 2.68 -10.99
CA SER A 36 6.38 3.01 -11.29
C SER A 36 5.52 3.07 -10.03
N VAL A 37 5.62 2.06 -9.15
CA VAL A 37 4.89 2.03 -7.86
C VAL A 37 5.40 3.15 -6.94
N ARG A 38 6.71 3.39 -6.90
CA ARG A 38 7.30 4.48 -6.11
C ARG A 38 6.81 5.85 -6.56
N GLN A 39 6.71 6.11 -7.86
CA GLN A 39 6.19 7.38 -8.38
C GLN A 39 4.74 7.63 -7.93
N VAL A 40 3.89 6.60 -7.95
CA VAL A 40 2.53 6.72 -7.43
C VAL A 40 2.54 7.02 -5.92
N THR A 41 3.42 6.38 -5.16
CA THR A 41 3.62 6.65 -3.73
C THR A 41 4.02 8.12 -3.49
N ASP A 42 5.00 8.62 -4.24
CA ASP A 42 5.52 9.98 -4.07
C ASP A 42 4.46 11.04 -4.40
N VAL A 43 3.59 10.76 -5.38
CA VAL A 43 2.46 11.66 -5.69
C VAL A 43 1.39 11.59 -4.60
N MET A 44 1.03 10.41 -4.11
CA MET A 44 0.07 10.29 -2.99
C MET A 44 0.59 10.97 -1.71
N LEU A 45 1.88 10.90 -1.44
CA LEU A 45 2.53 11.59 -0.33
C LEU A 45 2.51 13.12 -0.55
N HIS A 46 2.74 13.57 -1.79
CA HIS A 46 2.64 14.98 -2.15
C HIS A 46 1.23 15.53 -1.92
N ASP A 47 0.22 14.78 -2.31
CA ASP A 47 -1.19 15.16 -2.28
C ASP A 47 -1.87 14.89 -0.91
N ILE A 48 -1.15 14.30 0.05
CA ILE A 48 -1.59 14.01 1.43
C ILE A 48 -2.86 13.13 1.43
N TYR A 49 -2.82 12.02 0.72
CA TYR A 49 -3.94 11.07 0.69
C TYR A 49 -4.18 10.40 2.04
N SER A 50 -5.46 10.24 2.41
CA SER A 50 -5.84 9.45 3.58
C SER A 50 -5.38 7.99 3.43
N PRO A 51 -5.02 7.30 4.53
CA PRO A 51 -4.57 5.91 4.45
C PRO A 51 -5.54 4.96 3.74
N PRO A 52 -6.87 5.05 3.96
CA PRO A 52 -7.82 4.24 3.20
C PRO A 52 -7.79 4.54 1.69
N VAL A 53 -7.81 5.82 1.29
CA VAL A 53 -7.79 6.18 -0.13
C VAL A 53 -6.49 5.77 -0.79
N ALA A 54 -5.35 5.97 -0.13
CA ALA A 54 -4.05 5.51 -0.62
C ALA A 54 -4.03 3.98 -0.84
N SER A 55 -4.60 3.20 0.08
CA SER A 55 -4.68 1.74 -0.05
C SER A 55 -5.49 1.29 -1.27
N ARG A 56 -6.59 1.98 -1.55
CA ARG A 56 -7.42 1.75 -2.74
C ARG A 56 -6.63 2.04 -4.03
N ILE A 57 -5.88 3.13 -4.07
CA ILE A 57 -5.05 3.49 -5.24
C ILE A 57 -3.97 2.43 -5.44
N TYR A 58 -3.25 2.03 -4.40
CA TYR A 58 -2.27 0.95 -4.48
C TYR A 58 -2.87 -0.33 -5.05
N ALA A 59 -4.03 -0.76 -4.58
CA ALA A 59 -4.66 -1.99 -5.07
C ALA A 59 -4.93 -1.92 -6.58
N TYR A 60 -5.49 -0.83 -7.09
CA TYR A 60 -5.79 -0.72 -8.53
C TYR A 60 -4.53 -0.62 -9.39
N VAL A 61 -3.55 0.20 -9.01
CA VAL A 61 -2.33 0.36 -9.83
C VAL A 61 -1.49 -0.91 -9.86
N THR A 62 -1.40 -1.63 -8.74
CA THR A 62 -0.59 -2.85 -8.67
C THR A 62 -1.27 -4.04 -9.33
N VAL A 63 -2.61 -4.16 -9.22
CA VAL A 63 -3.36 -5.16 -9.98
C VAL A 63 -3.24 -4.91 -11.48
N ALA A 64 -3.30 -3.65 -11.95
CA ALA A 64 -3.06 -3.33 -13.35
C ALA A 64 -1.66 -3.76 -13.80
N GLY A 65 -0.64 -3.49 -12.97
CA GLY A 65 0.73 -3.94 -13.24
C GLY A 65 0.85 -5.46 -13.31
N TYR A 66 0.23 -6.17 -12.38
CA TYR A 66 0.27 -7.63 -12.38
C TYR A 66 -0.47 -8.25 -13.56
N GLU A 67 -1.68 -7.80 -13.86
CA GLU A 67 -2.45 -8.29 -15.01
C GLU A 67 -1.76 -8.05 -16.35
N ALA A 68 -0.99 -6.96 -16.46
CA ALA A 68 -0.17 -6.71 -17.64
C ALA A 68 1.11 -7.57 -17.66
N ALA A 69 1.69 -7.92 -16.50
CA ALA A 69 2.92 -8.69 -16.38
C ALA A 69 2.72 -10.20 -16.48
N VAL A 70 1.59 -10.71 -15.99
CA VAL A 70 1.36 -12.15 -15.71
C VAL A 70 1.55 -13.04 -16.92
N ASN A 71 1.22 -12.58 -18.12
CA ASN A 71 1.37 -13.32 -19.36
C ASN A 71 2.85 -13.47 -19.82
N GLY A 72 3.78 -12.78 -19.17
CA GLY A 72 5.21 -12.94 -19.39
C GLY A 72 5.80 -14.22 -18.78
N SER A 73 5.00 -14.98 -18.01
CA SER A 73 5.43 -16.25 -17.44
C SER A 73 4.28 -17.27 -17.40
N LYS A 74 4.58 -18.51 -17.82
CA LYS A 74 3.61 -19.62 -17.79
C LYS A 74 3.32 -20.14 -16.38
N ASN A 75 4.10 -19.75 -15.38
CA ASN A 75 4.01 -20.23 -14.01
C ASN A 75 3.01 -19.43 -13.14
N TYR A 76 2.48 -18.33 -13.67
CA TYR A 76 1.60 -17.44 -12.94
C TYR A 76 0.18 -17.45 -13.49
N ILE A 77 -0.76 -17.04 -12.66
CA ILE A 77 -2.21 -17.04 -12.93
C ILE A 77 -2.75 -15.64 -12.70
N SER A 78 -3.60 -15.16 -13.62
CA SER A 78 -4.32 -13.88 -13.50
C SER A 78 -5.20 -13.84 -12.24
N LEU A 79 -5.35 -12.67 -11.64
CA LEU A 79 -6.30 -12.38 -10.57
C LEU A 79 -7.74 -12.20 -11.10
N SER A 80 -7.93 -12.20 -12.40
CA SER A 80 -9.24 -12.17 -13.05
C SER A 80 -10.09 -13.38 -12.62
N GLY A 81 -11.32 -13.12 -12.20
CA GLY A 81 -12.22 -14.13 -11.62
C GLY A 81 -11.93 -14.48 -10.16
N GLN A 82 -10.90 -13.91 -9.55
CA GLN A 82 -10.54 -14.09 -8.14
C GLN A 82 -10.85 -12.86 -7.27
N LEU A 83 -10.88 -11.68 -7.88
CA LEU A 83 -11.21 -10.42 -7.21
C LEU A 83 -12.66 -10.03 -7.49
N ASN A 84 -13.33 -9.49 -6.49
CA ASN A 84 -14.74 -9.09 -6.57
C ASN A 84 -14.98 -8.10 -7.72
N GLY A 85 -15.80 -8.50 -8.70
CA GLY A 85 -16.15 -7.68 -9.88
C GLY A 85 -15.07 -7.54 -10.95
N LEU A 86 -13.96 -8.27 -10.86
CA LEU A 86 -12.96 -8.39 -11.91
C LEU A 86 -13.07 -9.74 -12.63
N ASP A 87 -14.14 -9.94 -13.39
CA ASP A 87 -14.46 -11.23 -14.02
C ASP A 87 -13.53 -11.62 -15.15
N SER A 88 -13.05 -10.62 -15.93
CA SER A 88 -12.15 -10.84 -17.06
C SER A 88 -11.23 -9.65 -17.32
N VAL A 89 -10.06 -9.93 -17.89
CA VAL A 89 -9.11 -8.93 -18.38
C VAL A 89 -8.71 -9.25 -19.82
N PRO A 90 -8.31 -8.26 -20.64
CA PRO A 90 -7.78 -8.49 -21.98
C PRO A 90 -6.59 -9.45 -21.97
N LYS A 91 -6.50 -10.29 -22.98
CA LYS A 91 -5.34 -11.17 -23.22
C LYS A 91 -4.47 -10.59 -24.33
N PRO A 92 -3.15 -10.86 -24.33
CA PRO A 92 -2.29 -10.51 -25.45
C PRO A 92 -2.73 -11.24 -26.72
N GLU A 93 -2.61 -10.59 -27.86
CA GLU A 93 -2.95 -11.18 -29.16
C GLU A 93 -1.96 -12.29 -29.53
N ALA A 94 -2.47 -13.42 -30.03
CA ALA A 94 -1.64 -14.53 -30.46
C ALA A 94 -0.72 -14.12 -31.62
N GLY A 95 0.51 -14.59 -31.60
CA GLY A 95 1.51 -14.32 -32.64
C GLY A 95 2.24 -12.98 -32.54
N LYS A 96 1.84 -12.08 -31.63
CA LYS A 96 2.56 -10.83 -31.34
C LYS A 96 3.59 -11.04 -30.23
N GLN A 97 4.70 -10.32 -30.33
CA GLN A 97 5.72 -10.26 -29.27
C GLN A 97 5.48 -9.03 -28.36
N TYR A 98 5.76 -9.20 -27.07
CA TYR A 98 5.53 -8.18 -26.05
C TYR A 98 6.70 -8.08 -25.07
N CYS A 99 6.98 -6.87 -24.62
CA CYS A 99 7.73 -6.59 -23.40
C CYS A 99 6.73 -6.40 -22.25
N TYR A 100 6.44 -7.46 -21.49
CA TYR A 100 5.43 -7.41 -20.43
C TYR A 100 5.81 -6.50 -19.26
N ALA A 101 7.10 -6.25 -19.01
CA ALA A 101 7.53 -5.29 -18.02
C ALA A 101 7.21 -3.83 -18.44
N LEU A 102 7.33 -3.53 -19.74
CA LEU A 102 6.87 -2.26 -20.31
C LEU A 102 5.35 -2.12 -20.16
N ALA A 103 4.59 -3.14 -20.59
CA ALA A 103 3.14 -3.13 -20.49
C ALA A 103 2.67 -2.93 -19.04
N ALA A 104 3.33 -3.58 -18.07
CA ALA A 104 3.05 -3.45 -16.64
C ALA A 104 3.32 -2.03 -16.13
N SER A 105 4.50 -1.47 -16.43
CA SER A 105 4.86 -0.10 -16.02
C SER A 105 3.94 0.93 -16.63
N HIS A 106 3.60 0.77 -17.92
CA HIS A 106 2.62 1.63 -18.59
C HIS A 106 1.24 1.53 -17.94
N ALA A 107 0.76 0.33 -17.62
CA ALA A 107 -0.55 0.14 -16.98
C ALA A 107 -0.59 0.77 -15.56
N ILE A 108 0.45 0.56 -14.74
CA ILE A 108 0.58 1.16 -13.40
C ILE A 108 0.46 2.69 -13.48
N LEU A 109 1.26 3.31 -14.35
CA LEU A 109 1.33 4.77 -14.46
C LEU A 109 0.06 5.35 -15.09
N THR A 110 -0.54 4.68 -16.08
CA THR A 110 -1.81 5.10 -16.68
C THR A 110 -2.95 5.08 -15.67
N VAL A 111 -3.08 3.99 -14.87
CA VAL A 111 -4.09 3.91 -13.81
C VAL A 111 -3.78 4.93 -12.71
N GLY A 112 -2.52 5.05 -12.31
CA GLY A 112 -2.07 6.00 -11.30
C GLY A 112 -2.42 7.44 -11.66
N LYS A 113 -2.14 7.87 -12.90
CA LYS A 113 -2.47 9.21 -13.42
C LYS A 113 -3.95 9.57 -13.20
N ILE A 114 -4.85 8.64 -13.46
CA ILE A 114 -6.31 8.88 -13.36
C ILE A 114 -6.82 8.87 -11.90
N LEU A 115 -6.12 8.17 -11.00
CA LEU A 115 -6.58 8.02 -9.62
C LEU A 115 -5.97 9.02 -8.64
N VAL A 116 -4.95 9.81 -9.05
CA VAL A 116 -4.32 10.83 -8.20
C VAL A 116 -4.76 12.24 -8.58
N MET A 117 -4.58 13.22 -7.68
CA MET A 117 -4.89 14.64 -7.95
C MET A 117 -3.81 15.32 -8.79
N SER A 118 -2.55 15.10 -8.47
CA SER A 118 -1.41 15.71 -9.18
C SER A 118 -0.99 14.88 -10.40
N GLU A 119 -1.92 14.66 -11.33
CA GLU A 119 -1.75 13.81 -12.53
C GLU A 119 -0.53 14.15 -13.37
N GLY A 120 -0.21 15.44 -13.54
CA GLY A 120 0.94 15.90 -14.32
C GLY A 120 2.30 15.38 -13.83
N ARG A 121 2.41 15.05 -12.52
CA ARG A 121 3.62 14.44 -11.96
C ARG A 121 3.80 13.00 -12.42
N ILE A 122 2.70 12.25 -12.53
CA ILE A 122 2.73 10.89 -13.09
C ILE A 122 3.02 10.94 -14.58
N GLU A 123 2.39 11.87 -15.32
CA GLU A 123 2.56 12.02 -16.76
C GLU A 123 4.01 12.30 -17.15
N HIS A 124 4.62 13.27 -16.50
CA HIS A 124 6.03 13.60 -16.75
C HIS A 124 6.95 12.38 -16.51
N PHE A 125 6.77 11.71 -15.39
CA PHE A 125 7.55 10.51 -15.06
C PHE A 125 7.29 9.35 -16.04
N HIS A 126 6.03 9.17 -16.46
CA HIS A 126 5.64 8.18 -17.46
C HIS A 126 6.37 8.41 -18.78
N ASP A 127 6.38 9.65 -19.27
CA ASP A 127 7.01 9.98 -20.55
C ASP A 127 8.52 9.72 -20.52
N GLU A 128 9.20 10.08 -19.41
CA GLU A 128 10.61 9.77 -19.22
C GLU A 128 10.86 8.26 -19.19
N MET A 129 10.05 7.50 -18.48
CA MET A 129 10.18 6.04 -18.41
C MET A 129 9.94 5.36 -19.77
N MET A 130 8.98 5.86 -20.57
CA MET A 130 8.74 5.33 -21.92
C MET A 130 9.92 5.59 -22.85
N LYS A 131 10.64 6.69 -22.72
CA LYS A 131 11.90 6.95 -23.44
C LYS A 131 12.98 5.96 -23.01
N GLU A 132 13.16 5.71 -21.71
CA GLU A 132 14.12 4.72 -21.22
C GLU A 132 13.85 3.32 -21.79
N PHE A 133 12.59 2.91 -21.92
CA PHE A 133 12.25 1.63 -22.57
C PHE A 133 12.63 1.60 -24.05
N LYS A 134 12.45 2.70 -24.81
CA LYS A 134 12.91 2.79 -26.21
C LYS A 134 14.43 2.71 -26.31
N GLU A 135 15.16 3.30 -25.39
CA GLU A 135 16.61 3.29 -25.34
C GLU A 135 17.21 1.89 -25.06
N THR A 136 16.40 0.91 -24.62
CA THR A 136 16.83 -0.49 -24.51
C THR A 136 17.13 -1.13 -25.86
N GLY A 137 16.67 -0.52 -26.97
CA GLY A 137 16.84 -1.04 -28.32
C GLY A 137 15.86 -2.15 -28.68
N MET A 138 14.70 -2.22 -27.99
CA MET A 138 13.65 -3.17 -28.37
C MET A 138 13.07 -2.84 -29.75
N PRO A 139 12.61 -3.84 -30.52
CA PRO A 139 11.93 -3.61 -31.80
C PRO A 139 10.70 -2.72 -31.63
N GLU A 140 10.45 -1.86 -32.61
CA GLU A 140 9.36 -0.88 -32.54
C GLU A 140 7.97 -1.55 -32.45
N ASP A 141 7.77 -2.65 -33.13
CA ASP A 141 6.53 -3.44 -33.09
C ASP A 141 6.29 -4.04 -31.69
N VAL A 142 7.35 -4.53 -31.02
CA VAL A 142 7.29 -5.01 -29.63
C VAL A 142 6.94 -3.87 -28.68
N TYR A 143 7.55 -2.70 -28.88
CA TYR A 143 7.23 -1.50 -28.09
C TYR A 143 5.76 -1.11 -28.23
N LEU A 144 5.28 -0.95 -29.46
CA LEU A 144 3.90 -0.55 -29.74
C LEU A 144 2.87 -1.57 -29.24
N ASN A 145 3.12 -2.87 -29.46
CA ASN A 145 2.27 -3.94 -28.94
C ASN A 145 2.16 -3.89 -27.42
N SER A 146 3.30 -3.65 -26.73
CA SER A 146 3.35 -3.60 -25.26
C SER A 146 2.60 -2.39 -24.69
N ILE A 147 2.74 -1.22 -25.32
CA ILE A 147 2.00 -0.01 -24.95
C ILE A 147 0.50 -0.23 -25.12
N GLU A 148 0.07 -0.74 -26.28
CA GLU A 148 -1.37 -0.97 -26.54
C GLU A 148 -1.95 -2.02 -25.56
N TYR A 149 -1.21 -3.10 -25.29
CA TYR A 149 -1.66 -4.10 -24.31
C TYR A 149 -1.77 -3.50 -22.90
N GLY A 150 -0.77 -2.76 -22.45
CA GLY A 150 -0.81 -2.07 -21.14
C GLY A 150 -1.99 -1.08 -21.03
N LYS A 151 -2.29 -0.35 -22.11
CA LYS A 151 -3.44 0.55 -22.21
C LYS A 151 -4.78 -0.19 -22.09
N LEU A 152 -4.93 -1.33 -22.78
CA LEU A 152 -6.14 -2.16 -22.66
C LEU A 152 -6.35 -2.67 -21.23
N ILE A 153 -5.30 -3.12 -20.56
CA ILE A 153 -5.35 -3.52 -19.15
C ILE A 153 -5.73 -2.31 -18.28
N ALA A 154 -5.08 -1.16 -18.43
CA ALA A 154 -5.39 0.04 -17.67
C ALA A 154 -6.85 0.45 -17.81
N ALA A 155 -7.38 0.48 -19.03
CA ALA A 155 -8.78 0.80 -19.29
C ALA A 155 -9.76 -0.15 -18.59
N ARG A 156 -9.46 -1.47 -18.59
CA ARG A 156 -10.27 -2.48 -17.90
C ARG A 156 -10.25 -2.28 -16.38
N ILE A 157 -9.08 -2.01 -15.81
CA ILE A 157 -8.93 -1.78 -14.37
C ILE A 157 -9.60 -0.45 -13.95
N LEU A 158 -9.49 0.61 -14.72
CA LEU A 158 -10.19 1.88 -14.45
C LEU A 158 -11.71 1.71 -14.49
N LYS A 159 -12.24 0.94 -15.45
CA LYS A 159 -13.67 0.59 -15.49
C LYS A 159 -14.08 -0.18 -14.22
N TRP A 160 -13.27 -1.11 -13.76
CA TRP A 160 -13.49 -1.87 -12.52
C TRP A 160 -13.43 -0.96 -11.28
N ALA A 161 -12.47 -0.06 -11.21
CA ALA A 161 -12.33 0.94 -10.15
C ALA A 161 -13.52 1.91 -10.10
N GLY A 162 -14.07 2.29 -11.26
CA GLY A 162 -15.24 3.17 -11.36
C GLY A 162 -16.53 2.58 -10.78
N ASN A 163 -16.56 1.26 -10.54
CA ASN A 163 -17.73 0.53 -10.03
C ASN A 163 -17.57 0.05 -8.58
N ASP A 164 -16.68 0.68 -7.80
CA ASP A 164 -16.39 0.27 -6.42
C ASP A 164 -17.12 1.10 -5.35
N ASN A 165 -18.02 1.95 -5.74
CA ASN A 165 -18.79 2.87 -4.90
C ASN A 165 -17.97 4.06 -4.33
N TYR A 166 -16.67 4.21 -4.65
CA TYR A 166 -15.86 5.33 -4.15
C TYR A 166 -16.45 6.70 -4.48
N LYS A 167 -16.88 6.88 -5.73
CA LYS A 167 -17.46 8.16 -6.19
C LYS A 167 -18.72 8.51 -5.40
N GLN A 168 -19.56 7.54 -5.10
CA GLN A 168 -20.82 7.70 -4.36
C GLN A 168 -20.55 8.11 -2.90
N THR A 169 -19.53 7.53 -2.27
CA THR A 169 -19.20 7.88 -0.87
C THR A 169 -18.77 9.35 -0.71
N ARG A 170 -18.30 10.00 -1.79
CA ARG A 170 -17.88 11.42 -1.74
C ARG A 170 -19.04 12.40 -1.54
N SER A 171 -20.25 12.02 -1.88
CA SER A 171 -21.48 12.83 -1.73
C SER A 171 -22.26 12.52 -0.43
N LEU A 172 -21.86 11.52 0.33
CA LEU A 172 -22.53 11.16 1.59
C LEU A 172 -22.21 12.16 2.71
N ALA A 173 -23.10 12.20 3.71
CA ALA A 173 -22.94 13.08 4.87
C ALA A 173 -21.62 12.84 5.58
N LYS A 174 -20.96 13.91 5.99
CA LYS A 174 -19.76 13.82 6.84
C LYS A 174 -20.14 13.25 8.21
N TYR A 175 -19.14 12.69 8.92
CA TYR A 175 -19.34 12.22 10.28
C TYR A 175 -19.87 13.34 11.18
N ASP A 176 -21.01 13.10 11.81
CA ASP A 176 -21.60 13.97 12.80
C ASP A 176 -21.06 13.64 14.19
N VAL A 177 -20.44 14.63 14.85
CA VAL A 177 -19.80 14.44 16.14
C VAL A 177 -20.88 14.30 17.21
N GLN A 178 -20.91 13.15 17.87
CA GLN A 178 -21.88 12.84 18.90
C GLN A 178 -21.57 13.59 20.20
N THR A 179 -22.59 13.90 20.99
CA THR A 179 -22.44 14.54 22.30
C THR A 179 -22.08 13.57 23.43
N ASP A 180 -22.29 12.27 23.22
CA ASP A 180 -21.94 11.18 24.15
C ASP A 180 -20.46 11.18 24.46
N ASP A 181 -20.08 11.10 25.73
CA ASP A 181 -18.71 11.11 26.23
C ASP A 181 -17.89 9.89 25.78
N ALA A 182 -18.54 8.76 25.56
CA ALA A 182 -17.88 7.53 25.09
C ALA A 182 -17.42 7.58 23.64
N THR A 183 -17.94 8.55 22.86
CA THR A 183 -17.71 8.59 21.42
C THR A 183 -16.58 9.50 21.02
N TRP A 184 -15.94 9.14 19.91
CA TRP A 184 -14.83 9.89 19.32
C TRP A 184 -15.22 11.34 18.98
N LYS A 185 -14.31 12.24 19.30
CA LYS A 185 -14.37 13.66 18.95
C LYS A 185 -13.05 14.10 18.28
N PRO A 186 -13.08 15.12 17.41
CA PRO A 186 -11.87 15.74 16.88
C PRO A 186 -10.89 16.16 17.98
N THR A 187 -9.59 15.98 17.72
CA THR A 187 -8.50 16.25 18.66
C THR A 187 -7.58 17.38 18.17
N PRO A 188 -6.83 18.01 19.09
CA PRO A 188 -5.82 19.00 18.71
C PRO A 188 -4.75 18.41 17.75
N PRO A 189 -3.99 19.26 17.05
CA PRO A 189 -4.12 20.72 17.01
C PRO A 189 -5.15 21.21 15.98
N ALA A 190 -5.52 20.38 14.99
CA ALA A 190 -6.31 20.83 13.85
C ALA A 190 -7.81 20.59 13.99
N TYR A 191 -8.25 19.80 14.96
CA TYR A 191 -9.65 19.41 15.13
C TYR A 191 -10.30 18.93 13.83
N MET A 192 -9.59 18.12 13.07
CA MET A 192 -10.02 17.62 11.76
C MET A 192 -11.28 16.77 11.88
N LYS A 193 -12.15 16.89 10.89
CA LYS A 193 -13.36 16.06 10.79
C LYS A 193 -13.00 14.60 10.59
N GLY A 194 -13.91 13.70 10.96
CA GLY A 194 -13.74 12.25 10.77
C GLY A 194 -13.43 11.89 9.32
N VAL A 195 -12.33 11.16 9.13
CA VAL A 195 -11.81 10.80 7.80
C VAL A 195 -12.45 9.51 7.31
N GLU A 196 -13.01 9.55 6.11
CA GLU A 196 -13.59 8.42 5.39
C GLU A 196 -14.68 7.65 6.17
N PRO A 197 -15.72 8.30 6.70
CA PRO A 197 -16.73 7.65 7.55
C PRO A 197 -17.56 6.58 6.83
N HIS A 198 -17.57 6.56 5.50
CA HIS A 198 -18.30 5.62 4.65
C HIS A 198 -17.38 4.64 3.92
N TRP A 199 -16.18 4.42 4.44
CA TRP A 199 -15.20 3.56 3.77
C TRP A 199 -15.64 2.09 3.71
N ASN A 200 -16.49 1.66 4.62
CA ASN A 200 -17.13 0.35 4.63
C ASN A 200 -18.14 0.13 3.50
N GLU A 201 -18.54 1.16 2.77
CA GLU A 201 -19.41 1.07 1.59
C GLU A 201 -18.63 0.84 0.29
N ILE A 202 -17.30 0.92 0.33
CA ILE A 202 -16.44 0.56 -0.80
C ILE A 202 -16.53 -0.95 -1.05
N ARG A 203 -16.66 -1.35 -2.32
CA ARG A 203 -16.59 -2.77 -2.68
C ARG A 203 -15.24 -3.36 -2.25
N PRO A 204 -15.23 -4.38 -1.36
CA PRO A 204 -14.00 -5.09 -1.03
C PRO A 204 -13.39 -5.79 -2.25
N PHE A 205 -12.10 -6.05 -2.20
CA PHE A 205 -11.39 -6.76 -3.27
C PHE A 205 -11.54 -8.27 -3.17
N LEU A 206 -11.51 -8.83 -1.95
CA LEU A 206 -11.61 -10.26 -1.66
C LEU A 206 -12.67 -10.58 -0.63
N LEU A 207 -12.84 -9.71 0.37
CA LEU A 207 -13.82 -9.93 1.44
C LEU A 207 -15.24 -9.99 0.88
N ASP A 208 -16.08 -10.84 1.47
CA ASP A 208 -17.49 -10.94 1.10
C ASP A 208 -18.29 -9.70 1.57
N SER A 209 -17.82 -9.05 2.64
CA SER A 209 -18.36 -7.78 3.16
C SER A 209 -17.36 -7.05 4.03
N ALA A 210 -17.55 -5.75 4.24
CA ALA A 210 -16.70 -4.92 5.10
C ALA A 210 -16.63 -5.43 6.56
N GLN A 211 -17.65 -6.13 7.04
CA GLN A 211 -17.76 -6.62 8.43
C GLN A 211 -17.38 -8.10 8.59
N GLN A 212 -16.81 -8.74 7.58
CA GLN A 212 -16.57 -10.19 7.57
C GLN A 212 -15.72 -10.68 8.74
N PHE A 213 -14.70 -9.90 9.12
CA PHE A 213 -13.80 -10.23 10.22
C PHE A 213 -14.03 -9.32 11.42
N LYS A 214 -15.29 -9.21 11.87
CA LYS A 214 -15.63 -8.42 13.04
C LYS A 214 -14.74 -8.81 14.24
N PRO A 215 -14.04 -7.81 14.87
CA PRO A 215 -13.24 -8.06 16.06
C PRO A 215 -14.12 -8.31 17.29
N ALA A 216 -13.50 -8.67 18.42
CA ALA A 216 -14.17 -8.69 19.70
C ALA A 216 -14.76 -7.30 20.04
N LYS A 217 -15.82 -7.25 20.86
CA LYS A 217 -16.41 -5.98 21.28
C LYS A 217 -15.39 -5.10 21.99
N SER A 218 -15.40 -3.80 21.68
CA SER A 218 -14.61 -2.80 22.42
C SER A 218 -14.99 -2.79 23.91
N VAL A 219 -14.05 -2.37 24.75
CA VAL A 219 -14.30 -2.24 26.20
C VAL A 219 -15.34 -1.14 26.45
N ASP A 220 -16.31 -1.43 27.28
CA ASP A 220 -17.37 -0.48 27.63
C ASP A 220 -16.77 0.74 28.37
N PHE A 221 -17.17 1.94 27.95
CA PHE A 221 -16.75 3.20 28.52
C PHE A 221 -17.16 3.31 30.00
N SER A 222 -16.26 3.84 30.82
CA SER A 222 -16.54 4.10 32.24
C SER A 222 -15.60 5.16 32.80
N LEU A 223 -16.13 6.03 33.68
CA LEU A 223 -15.35 7.03 34.43
C LEU A 223 -14.94 6.55 35.83
N LYS A 224 -15.39 5.36 36.26
CA LYS A 224 -15.06 4.83 37.60
C LYS A 224 -13.57 4.48 37.66
N PRO A 225 -12.81 4.96 38.66
CA PRO A 225 -11.36 4.73 38.75
C PRO A 225 -10.92 3.26 38.84
N ASP A 226 -11.80 2.39 39.36
CA ASP A 226 -11.58 0.94 39.45
C ASP A 226 -11.99 0.16 38.21
N SER A 227 -12.66 0.81 37.25
CA SER A 227 -13.09 0.18 36.01
C SER A 227 -11.91 -0.21 35.10
N TYR A 228 -12.14 -1.22 34.27
CA TYR A 228 -11.13 -1.65 33.31
C TYR A 228 -10.81 -0.55 32.28
N PHE A 229 -11.82 0.21 31.80
CA PHE A 229 -11.59 1.30 30.85
C PHE A 229 -10.72 2.41 31.41
N TYR A 230 -10.97 2.84 32.66
CA TYR A 230 -10.15 3.86 33.34
C TYR A 230 -8.70 3.38 33.50
N LYS A 231 -8.49 2.12 33.89
CA LYS A 231 -7.16 1.52 34.01
C LYS A 231 -6.41 1.45 32.67
N LEU A 232 -7.12 1.23 31.57
CA LEU A 232 -6.53 1.30 30.21
C LEU A 232 -6.03 2.70 29.88
N ALA A 233 -6.80 3.72 30.19
CA ALA A 233 -6.41 5.12 29.98
C ALA A 233 -5.19 5.51 30.85
N MET A 234 -5.20 5.10 32.13
CA MET A 234 -4.04 5.27 33.03
C MET A 234 -2.80 4.58 32.49
N ALA A 235 -2.92 3.35 31.98
CA ALA A 235 -1.80 2.63 31.40
C ALA A 235 -1.18 3.35 30.19
N VAL A 236 -2.01 3.96 29.33
CA VAL A 236 -1.54 4.79 28.20
C VAL A 236 -0.79 6.02 28.72
N ARG A 237 -1.42 6.77 29.66
CA ARG A 237 -0.83 7.96 30.26
C ARG A 237 0.52 7.66 30.92
N ASP A 238 0.54 6.69 31.81
CA ASP A 238 1.73 6.38 32.61
C ASP A 238 2.89 5.81 31.77
N THR A 239 2.57 5.06 30.72
CA THR A 239 3.58 4.63 29.74
C THR A 239 4.14 5.83 28.98
N GLY A 240 3.28 6.72 28.48
CA GLY A 240 3.71 7.92 27.76
C GLY A 240 4.64 8.83 28.57
N MET A 241 4.47 8.88 29.89
CA MET A 241 5.34 9.65 30.80
C MET A 241 6.71 9.02 31.07
N ARG A 242 6.92 7.74 30.72
CA ARG A 242 8.11 6.96 31.10
C ARG A 242 8.73 6.21 29.93
N LEU A 243 8.51 6.66 28.71
CA LEU A 243 9.07 6.02 27.51
C LEU A 243 10.59 5.98 27.55
N SER A 244 11.17 4.83 27.26
CA SER A 244 12.58 4.73 26.96
C SER A 244 12.91 5.34 25.60
N PRO A 245 14.19 5.69 25.33
CA PRO A 245 14.60 6.17 23.99
C PRO A 245 14.21 5.20 22.87
N GLU A 246 14.31 3.89 23.08
CA GLU A 246 13.91 2.88 22.09
C GLU A 246 12.39 2.87 21.86
N GLN A 247 11.57 2.95 22.89
CA GLN A 247 10.12 3.05 22.74
C GLN A 247 9.68 4.31 22.00
N THR A 248 10.36 5.44 22.28
CA THR A 248 10.15 6.70 21.57
C THR A 248 10.52 6.56 20.09
N LEU A 249 11.66 5.92 19.79
CA LEU A 249 12.08 5.66 18.41
C LEU A 249 11.09 4.74 17.69
N ILE A 250 10.64 3.65 18.32
CA ILE A 250 9.62 2.74 17.78
C ILE A 250 8.34 3.50 17.43
N ALA A 251 7.82 4.30 18.36
CA ALA A 251 6.61 5.08 18.11
C ALA A 251 6.78 6.05 16.93
N THR A 252 7.90 6.76 16.88
CA THR A 252 8.19 7.75 15.83
C THR A 252 8.42 7.11 14.47
N TYR A 253 9.08 5.95 14.43
CA TYR A 253 9.37 5.18 13.21
C TYR A 253 8.10 4.73 12.51
N TRP A 254 7.10 4.24 13.25
CA TRP A 254 5.81 3.78 12.76
C TRP A 254 4.71 4.86 12.88
N ASP A 255 5.08 6.15 12.91
CA ASP A 255 4.06 7.22 13.01
C ASP A 255 3.10 7.19 11.82
N ASP A 256 3.61 7.07 10.59
CA ASP A 256 2.86 6.85 9.34
C ASP A 256 1.55 7.67 9.26
N ASN A 257 1.56 8.88 9.79
CA ASN A 257 0.38 9.75 9.85
C ASN A 257 0.47 10.86 8.79
N PRO A 258 -0.19 10.72 7.61
CA PRO A 258 -0.17 11.75 6.58
C PRO A 258 -0.88 13.05 7.01
N PHE A 259 -1.67 13.02 8.08
CA PHE A 259 -2.37 14.19 8.62
C PHE A 259 -1.59 14.94 9.71
N LYS A 260 -0.35 14.55 9.94
CA LYS A 260 0.48 15.24 10.92
C LYS A 260 0.69 16.69 10.49
N VAL A 261 0.41 17.60 11.42
CA VAL A 261 0.57 19.04 11.22
C VAL A 261 1.45 19.62 12.31
N ASN A 262 2.21 20.64 11.95
CA ASN A 262 2.91 21.48 12.90
C ASN A 262 2.27 22.86 12.90
N THR A 263 2.02 23.41 14.07
CA THR A 263 1.46 24.76 14.24
C THR A 263 2.53 25.69 14.76
N ASN A 264 2.74 26.80 14.07
CA ASN A 264 3.64 27.87 14.51
C ASN A 264 2.90 29.21 14.43
N GLY A 265 2.48 29.74 15.57
CA GLY A 265 1.62 30.89 15.65
C GLY A 265 0.28 30.67 14.94
N HIS A 266 -0.01 31.45 13.91
CA HIS A 266 -1.23 31.33 13.10
C HIS A 266 -1.08 30.41 11.88
N THR A 267 0.09 29.84 11.65
CA THR A 267 0.37 29.01 10.47
C THR A 267 0.40 27.54 10.83
N MET A 268 -0.26 26.72 10.00
CA MET A 268 -0.30 25.27 10.12
C MET A 268 0.35 24.65 8.90
N TYR A 269 1.31 23.78 9.11
CA TYR A 269 2.06 23.08 8.06
C TYR A 269 1.81 21.59 8.14
N ALA A 270 1.45 20.97 7.02
CA ALA A 270 1.41 19.53 6.92
C ALA A 270 2.84 18.96 6.89
N ILE A 271 3.09 17.97 7.74
CA ILE A 271 4.31 17.17 7.71
C ILE A 271 4.01 15.93 6.87
N LYS A 272 4.53 15.91 5.65
CA LYS A 272 4.30 14.80 4.73
C LYS A 272 4.93 13.52 5.27
N LYS A 273 4.09 12.51 5.50
CA LYS A 273 4.50 11.17 5.93
C LYS A 273 3.81 10.11 5.08
N ILE A 274 4.46 8.98 4.92
CA ILE A 274 3.89 7.82 4.25
C ILE A 274 2.69 7.29 5.05
N SER A 275 1.74 6.65 4.37
CA SER A 275 0.65 5.95 5.07
C SER A 275 1.12 4.55 5.51
N PRO A 276 0.44 3.91 6.50
CA PRO A 276 0.79 2.54 6.92
C PRO A 276 0.79 1.53 5.77
N GLY A 277 -0.17 1.64 4.85
CA GLY A 277 -0.20 0.82 3.64
C GLY A 277 1.00 1.08 2.73
N GLY A 278 1.36 2.35 2.54
CA GLY A 278 2.53 2.73 1.74
C GLY A 278 3.84 2.23 2.34
N HIS A 279 3.97 2.23 3.67
CA HIS A 279 5.12 1.68 4.38
C HIS A 279 5.29 0.19 4.03
N TRP A 280 4.23 -0.62 4.12
CA TRP A 280 4.29 -2.04 3.77
C TRP A 280 4.51 -2.29 2.27
N ILE A 281 3.97 -1.45 1.38
CA ILE A 281 4.30 -1.49 -0.07
C ILE A 281 5.80 -1.23 -0.28
N ASN A 282 6.41 -0.30 0.45
CA ASN A 282 7.85 -0.07 0.34
C ASN A 282 8.68 -1.25 0.88
N ILE A 283 8.29 -1.84 2.03
CA ILE A 283 8.91 -3.07 2.55
C ILE A 283 8.86 -4.19 1.50
N ALA A 284 7.73 -4.40 0.82
CA ALA A 284 7.61 -5.38 -0.26
C ALA A 284 8.65 -5.13 -1.37
N GLY A 285 8.82 -3.87 -1.78
CA GLY A 285 9.84 -3.49 -2.76
C GLY A 285 11.27 -3.77 -2.30
N LEU A 286 11.58 -3.47 -1.04
CA LEU A 286 12.90 -3.76 -0.44
C LEU A 286 13.18 -5.27 -0.43
N VAL A 287 12.19 -6.07 -0.08
CA VAL A 287 12.30 -7.53 -0.04
C VAL A 287 12.45 -8.12 -1.44
N CYS A 288 11.63 -7.69 -2.42
CA CYS A 288 11.77 -8.14 -3.80
C CYS A 288 13.19 -7.88 -4.35
N ARG A 289 13.77 -6.70 -4.07
CA ARG A 289 15.17 -6.41 -4.45
C ARG A 289 16.15 -7.32 -3.73
N LYS A 290 15.97 -7.55 -2.43
CA LYS A 290 16.83 -8.43 -1.63
C LYS A 290 16.88 -9.85 -2.18
N VAL A 291 15.73 -10.42 -2.55
CA VAL A 291 15.64 -11.78 -3.10
C VAL A 291 15.86 -11.84 -4.62
N LYS A 292 16.13 -10.71 -5.25
CA LYS A 292 16.31 -10.59 -6.72
C LYS A 292 15.11 -11.14 -7.49
N ALA A 293 13.90 -10.79 -7.03
CA ALA A 293 12.66 -11.16 -7.71
C ALA A 293 12.65 -10.61 -9.15
N ASP A 294 12.18 -11.40 -10.11
CA ASP A 294 11.93 -10.92 -11.47
C ASP A 294 10.73 -9.95 -11.50
N TYR A 295 10.44 -9.40 -12.68
CA TYR A 295 9.37 -8.40 -12.81
C TYR A 295 7.97 -8.98 -12.55
N VAL A 296 7.71 -10.27 -12.89
CA VAL A 296 6.40 -10.90 -12.64
C VAL A 296 6.20 -11.14 -11.16
N ARG A 297 7.21 -11.70 -10.48
CA ARG A 297 7.18 -11.90 -9.02
C ARG A 297 7.08 -10.58 -8.26
N THR A 298 7.74 -9.54 -8.75
CA THR A 298 7.65 -8.20 -8.17
C THR A 298 6.23 -7.63 -8.30
N ALA A 299 5.63 -7.74 -9.48
CA ALA A 299 4.25 -7.30 -9.72
C ALA A 299 3.23 -8.12 -8.90
N GLU A 300 3.41 -9.45 -8.82
CA GLU A 300 2.62 -10.36 -7.97
C GLU A 300 2.64 -9.89 -6.51
N THR A 301 3.84 -9.66 -5.98
CA THR A 301 4.02 -9.26 -4.58
C THR A 301 3.28 -7.97 -4.28
N TYR A 302 3.44 -6.95 -5.12
CA TYR A 302 2.74 -5.69 -4.94
C TYR A 302 1.23 -5.85 -5.03
N ALA A 303 0.71 -6.60 -6.01
CA ALA A 303 -0.72 -6.76 -6.21
C ALA A 303 -1.39 -7.51 -5.07
N CYS A 304 -0.84 -8.66 -4.66
CA CYS A 304 -1.40 -9.45 -3.55
C CYS A 304 -1.39 -8.66 -2.25
N LEU A 305 -0.27 -7.98 -1.95
CA LEU A 305 -0.14 -7.19 -0.74
C LEU A 305 -1.11 -5.99 -0.73
N ALA A 306 -1.19 -5.23 -1.83
CA ALA A 306 -2.02 -4.04 -1.92
C ALA A 306 -3.53 -4.34 -1.80
N VAL A 307 -3.97 -5.45 -2.39
CA VAL A 307 -5.36 -5.93 -2.26
C VAL A 307 -5.70 -6.23 -0.80
N VAL A 308 -4.80 -6.91 -0.08
CA VAL A 308 -5.01 -7.25 1.34
C VAL A 308 -4.97 -6.00 2.23
N ILE A 309 -4.08 -5.05 1.94
CA ILE A 309 -4.03 -3.76 2.63
C ILE A 309 -5.36 -3.00 2.44
N ALA A 310 -5.89 -2.95 1.22
CA ALA A 310 -7.15 -2.26 0.94
C ALA A 310 -8.33 -2.90 1.69
N ASP A 311 -8.45 -4.21 1.67
CA ASP A 311 -9.48 -4.94 2.41
C ASP A 311 -9.34 -4.79 3.92
N SER A 312 -8.10 -4.73 4.43
CA SER A 312 -7.82 -4.44 5.84
C SER A 312 -8.34 -3.08 6.27
N PHE A 313 -8.17 -2.05 5.44
CA PHE A 313 -8.75 -0.73 5.73
C PHE A 313 -10.27 -0.72 5.64
N ILE A 314 -10.88 -1.45 4.69
CA ILE A 314 -12.34 -1.54 4.58
C ILE A 314 -12.93 -2.18 5.85
N ASN A 315 -12.37 -3.30 6.30
CA ASN A 315 -12.85 -4.01 7.49
C ASN A 315 -12.62 -3.17 8.77
N CYS A 316 -11.40 -2.63 8.96
CA CYS A 316 -11.07 -1.81 10.12
C CYS A 316 -11.93 -0.54 10.21
N TRP A 317 -12.22 0.13 9.09
CA TRP A 317 -13.04 1.34 9.06
C TRP A 317 -14.52 1.06 9.34
N ASP A 318 -15.04 -0.11 8.97
CA ASP A 318 -16.37 -0.54 9.38
C ASP A 318 -16.50 -0.57 10.90
N GLU A 319 -15.54 -1.19 11.59
CA GLU A 319 -15.57 -1.24 13.05
C GLU A 319 -15.35 0.14 13.69
N LYS A 320 -14.43 0.95 13.16
CA LYS A 320 -14.15 2.29 13.70
C LYS A 320 -15.40 3.16 13.79
N TYR A 321 -16.14 3.26 12.71
CA TYR A 321 -17.33 4.12 12.65
C TYR A 321 -18.60 3.48 13.20
N LYS A 322 -18.59 2.17 13.47
CA LYS A 322 -19.64 1.49 14.25
C LYS A 322 -19.43 1.67 15.75
N SER A 323 -18.23 1.36 16.24
CA SER A 323 -17.92 1.42 17.67
C SER A 323 -17.71 2.85 18.19
N LYS A 324 -17.18 3.75 17.34
CA LYS A 324 -16.95 5.18 17.62
C LYS A 324 -16.16 5.45 18.91
N VAL A 325 -15.31 4.55 19.35
CA VAL A 325 -14.60 4.62 20.63
C VAL A 325 -13.77 5.89 20.75
N ILE A 326 -13.85 6.56 21.91
CA ILE A 326 -13.09 7.75 22.28
C ILE A 326 -11.57 7.47 22.31
N ARG A 327 -10.77 8.44 21.87
CA ARG A 327 -9.30 8.35 21.89
C ARG A 327 -8.74 8.57 23.31
N PRO A 328 -7.57 7.97 23.63
CA PRO A 328 -6.88 8.21 24.90
C PRO A 328 -6.67 9.69 25.21
N GLU A 329 -6.23 10.50 24.23
CA GLU A 329 -6.01 11.92 24.38
C GLU A 329 -7.27 12.64 24.92
N THR A 330 -8.41 12.43 24.27
CA THR A 330 -9.67 13.05 24.69
C THR A 330 -10.07 12.60 26.09
N TYR A 331 -10.03 11.28 26.36
CA TYR A 331 -10.40 10.75 27.67
C TYR A 331 -9.48 11.23 28.79
N ILE A 332 -8.17 11.17 28.58
CA ILE A 332 -7.19 11.55 29.59
C ILE A 332 -7.29 13.05 29.90
N ASN A 333 -7.38 13.90 28.87
CA ASN A 333 -7.49 15.35 29.08
C ASN A 333 -8.79 15.75 29.80
N GLN A 334 -9.89 15.07 29.52
CA GLN A 334 -11.17 15.42 30.14
C GLN A 334 -11.31 14.88 31.57
N TYR A 335 -10.74 13.73 31.91
CA TYR A 335 -11.11 13.02 33.14
C TYR A 335 -9.92 12.63 34.04
N ILE A 336 -8.68 12.80 33.61
CA ILE A 336 -7.49 12.36 34.36
C ILE A 336 -6.47 13.50 34.53
N ASP A 337 -5.99 14.05 33.40
CA ASP A 337 -4.90 15.02 33.36
C ASP A 337 -5.04 15.93 32.14
N GLN A 338 -5.56 17.13 32.36
CA GLN A 338 -5.83 18.11 31.30
C GLN A 338 -4.55 18.54 30.53
N SER A 339 -3.39 18.43 31.17
CA SER A 339 -2.11 18.83 30.58
C SER A 339 -1.40 17.73 29.78
N TRP A 340 -1.90 16.50 29.85
CA TRP A 340 -1.26 15.37 29.16
C TRP A 340 -1.37 15.49 27.64
N VAL A 341 -0.25 15.21 26.97
CA VAL A 341 -0.16 15.20 25.50
C VAL A 341 0.43 13.86 25.05
N PRO A 342 -0.17 13.18 24.06
CA PRO A 342 0.41 11.96 23.51
C PRO A 342 1.70 12.28 22.75
N LEU A 343 2.62 11.31 22.68
CA LEU A 343 3.85 11.45 21.88
C LEU A 343 3.56 11.65 20.38
N LEU A 344 2.56 10.95 19.87
CA LEU A 344 2.13 11.07 18.48
C LEU A 344 0.84 11.86 18.38
N GLN A 345 0.70 12.67 17.33
CA GLN A 345 -0.56 13.35 17.05
C GLN A 345 -1.67 12.34 16.80
N THR A 346 -2.76 12.48 17.55
CA THR A 346 -3.95 11.62 17.40
C THR A 346 -4.57 11.79 16.02
N PRO A 347 -4.73 10.68 15.24
CA PRO A 347 -5.29 10.77 13.92
C PRO A 347 -6.82 11.01 13.94
N PRO A 348 -7.38 11.65 12.87
CA PRO A 348 -8.77 12.14 12.86
C PRO A 348 -9.80 11.05 12.51
N PHE A 349 -9.90 10.00 13.33
CA PHE A 349 -10.89 8.93 13.24
C PHE A 349 -11.01 8.15 14.56
N PRO A 350 -12.11 7.41 14.78
CA PRO A 350 -12.33 6.65 16.01
C PRO A 350 -11.19 5.68 16.36
N GLU A 351 -11.11 5.35 17.66
CA GLU A 351 -9.97 4.62 18.21
C GLU A 351 -9.92 3.15 17.77
N TYR A 352 -11.03 2.40 17.90
CA TYR A 352 -11.09 0.94 17.82
C TYR A 352 -11.44 0.46 16.39
N THR A 353 -10.74 -0.52 15.81
CA THR A 353 -9.49 -1.15 16.17
C THR A 353 -8.28 -0.35 15.68
N SER A 354 -7.05 -0.74 16.10
CA SER A 354 -5.83 -0.08 15.61
C SER A 354 -5.56 -0.41 14.13
N GLY A 355 -5.66 0.60 13.25
CA GLY A 355 -5.42 0.42 11.83
C GLY A 355 -4.02 -0.08 11.49
N HIS A 356 -2.98 0.39 12.22
CA HIS A 356 -1.62 -0.13 12.08
C HIS A 356 -1.53 -1.62 12.43
N SER A 357 -2.21 -2.06 13.50
CA SER A 357 -2.21 -3.47 13.89
C SER A 357 -2.88 -4.35 12.84
N VAL A 358 -4.03 -3.92 12.32
CA VAL A 358 -4.77 -4.68 11.28
C VAL A 358 -3.94 -4.79 10.00
N VAL A 359 -3.52 -3.66 9.45
CA VAL A 359 -2.79 -3.60 8.17
C VAL A 359 -1.45 -4.30 8.26
N SER A 360 -0.69 -4.09 9.35
CA SER A 360 0.65 -4.68 9.48
C SER A 360 0.60 -6.19 9.64
N ASN A 361 -0.36 -6.72 10.41
CA ASN A 361 -0.44 -8.18 10.61
C ASN A 361 -1.02 -8.89 9.39
N ALA A 362 -1.96 -8.29 8.66
CA ALA A 362 -2.40 -8.82 7.37
C ALA A 362 -1.26 -8.84 6.35
N SER A 363 -0.48 -7.76 6.26
CA SER A 363 0.69 -7.67 5.39
C SER A 363 1.77 -8.70 5.74
N ALA A 364 2.05 -8.88 7.04
CA ALA A 364 3.03 -9.85 7.50
C ALA A 364 2.63 -11.29 7.14
N VAL A 365 1.35 -11.65 7.26
CA VAL A 365 0.85 -12.97 6.86
C VAL A 365 1.11 -13.23 5.38
N VAL A 366 0.76 -12.27 4.50
CA VAL A 366 0.94 -12.41 3.04
C VAL A 366 2.43 -12.48 2.67
N LEU A 367 3.25 -11.58 3.20
CA LEU A 367 4.68 -11.57 2.89
C LEU A 367 5.41 -12.80 3.45
N SER A 368 4.99 -13.31 4.62
CA SER A 368 5.54 -14.56 5.18
C SER A 368 5.22 -15.78 4.31
N ASP A 369 4.01 -15.86 3.76
CA ASP A 369 3.65 -16.92 2.81
C ASP A 369 4.49 -16.85 1.53
N MET A 370 4.70 -15.64 1.00
CA MET A 370 5.44 -15.44 -0.25
C MET A 370 6.95 -15.64 -0.13
N PHE A 371 7.54 -15.31 1.02
CA PHE A 371 8.99 -15.22 1.19
C PHE A 371 9.56 -16.04 2.35
N GLY A 372 8.70 -16.65 3.14
CA GLY A 372 9.07 -17.44 4.33
C GLY A 372 9.04 -16.63 5.63
N ASP A 373 8.71 -17.32 6.73
CA ASP A 373 8.52 -16.74 8.07
C ASP A 373 9.79 -16.10 8.67
N ASN A 374 10.96 -16.57 8.26
CA ASN A 374 12.24 -16.18 8.86
C ASN A 374 13.09 -15.28 7.94
N LEU A 375 12.48 -14.64 6.94
CA LEU A 375 13.22 -13.71 6.10
C LEU A 375 13.56 -12.44 6.88
N SER A 376 14.84 -12.27 7.21
CA SER A 376 15.33 -11.02 7.79
C SER A 376 15.46 -9.94 6.73
N PHE A 377 15.17 -8.69 7.07
CA PHE A 377 15.33 -7.56 6.14
C PHE A 377 15.69 -6.28 6.89
N THR A 378 16.19 -5.31 6.12
CA THR A 378 16.41 -3.95 6.61
C THR A 378 15.34 -3.07 5.98
N ASP A 379 14.53 -2.46 6.81
CA ASP A 379 13.56 -1.46 6.40
C ASP A 379 14.22 -0.09 6.40
N SER A 380 14.22 0.56 5.26
CA SER A 380 14.74 1.91 5.05
C SER A 380 13.65 2.90 4.65
N THR A 381 12.40 2.57 4.87
CA THR A 381 11.25 3.41 4.45
C THR A 381 11.33 4.81 5.04
N GLU A 382 11.64 4.90 6.31
CA GLU A 382 11.65 6.16 7.06
C GLU A 382 12.96 6.96 6.94
N VAL A 383 13.97 6.44 6.22
CA VAL A 383 15.23 7.18 5.96
C VAL A 383 14.98 8.49 5.19
N ALA A 384 14.00 8.49 4.30
CA ALA A 384 13.58 9.71 3.59
C ALA A 384 12.93 10.78 4.51
N PHE A 385 12.64 10.42 5.77
CA PHE A 385 12.06 11.27 6.80
C PHE A 385 13.01 11.45 8.01
N ASP A 386 14.32 11.34 7.76
CA ASP A 386 15.40 11.54 8.73
C ASP A 386 15.42 10.56 9.92
N LEU A 387 14.83 9.37 9.76
CA LEU A 387 14.88 8.29 10.75
C LEU A 387 15.85 7.18 10.32
N PRO A 388 16.53 6.51 11.26
CA PRO A 388 17.47 5.44 10.93
C PRO A 388 16.73 4.21 10.36
N ALA A 389 17.38 3.51 9.43
CA ALA A 389 16.87 2.23 8.95
C ALA A 389 16.83 1.19 10.10
N ARG A 390 15.78 0.36 10.13
CA ARG A 390 15.57 -0.67 11.16
C ARG A 390 15.72 -2.09 10.60
N LYS A 391 16.30 -2.99 11.38
CA LYS A 391 16.49 -4.40 11.00
C LYS A 391 15.46 -5.27 11.69
N PHE A 392 14.78 -6.08 10.90
CA PHE A 392 13.78 -7.04 11.38
C PHE A 392 14.19 -8.47 11.04
N LYS A 393 13.97 -9.40 11.95
CA LYS A 393 14.24 -10.83 11.74
C LYS A 393 13.14 -11.55 10.96
N SER A 394 11.96 -10.94 10.87
CA SER A 394 10.79 -11.46 10.15
C SER A 394 9.76 -10.36 9.92
N PHE A 395 8.80 -10.58 9.00
CA PHE A 395 7.66 -9.70 8.81
C PHE A 395 6.78 -9.60 10.06
N LYS A 396 6.60 -10.71 10.76
CA LYS A 396 5.85 -10.74 12.03
C LYS A 396 6.50 -9.89 13.10
N ALA A 397 7.83 -9.86 13.17
CA ALA A 397 8.55 -8.99 14.12
C ALA A 397 8.31 -7.51 13.80
N ALA A 398 8.33 -7.13 12.52
CA ALA A 398 8.02 -5.76 12.09
C ALA A 398 6.54 -5.39 12.40
N ALA A 399 5.60 -6.29 12.12
CA ALA A 399 4.17 -6.06 12.39
C ALA A 399 3.87 -5.92 13.90
N ASN A 400 4.54 -6.71 14.74
CA ASN A 400 4.41 -6.60 16.19
C ASN A 400 4.94 -5.24 16.68
N GLU A 401 6.06 -4.78 16.14
CA GLU A 401 6.63 -3.47 16.48
C GLU A 401 5.72 -2.33 16.00
N ALA A 402 5.20 -2.40 14.77
CA ALA A 402 4.21 -1.46 14.25
C ALA A 402 2.94 -1.42 15.12
N SER A 403 2.49 -2.56 15.63
CA SER A 403 1.32 -2.65 16.49
C SER A 403 1.55 -1.97 17.84
N ILE A 404 2.63 -2.31 18.55
CA ILE A 404 2.90 -1.76 19.88
C ILE A 404 3.30 -0.28 19.83
N SER A 405 3.83 0.20 18.70
CA SER A 405 4.18 1.60 18.50
C SER A 405 3.03 2.55 18.79
N ARG A 406 1.80 2.10 18.58
CA ARG A 406 0.59 2.92 18.78
C ARG A 406 0.27 3.13 20.26
N PHE A 407 0.61 2.17 21.10
CA PHE A 407 0.53 2.28 22.56
C PHE A 407 1.60 3.26 23.07
N TYR A 408 2.85 3.09 22.63
CA TYR A 408 3.93 4.01 22.97
C TYR A 408 3.65 5.43 22.46
N GLY A 409 3.02 5.56 21.30
CA GLY A 409 2.56 6.83 20.74
C GLY A 409 1.46 7.53 21.55
N GLY A 410 0.80 6.81 22.48
CA GLY A 410 -0.25 7.36 23.33
C GLY A 410 -1.62 7.51 22.64
N ILE A 411 -1.86 6.85 21.52
CA ILE A 411 -3.04 7.08 20.67
C ILE A 411 -4.00 5.89 20.57
N HIS A 412 -3.65 4.75 21.18
CA HIS A 412 -4.48 3.54 21.22
C HIS A 412 -4.42 2.86 22.60
N TYR A 413 -5.56 2.28 23.02
CA TYR A 413 -5.61 1.37 24.16
C TYR A 413 -5.13 -0.03 23.75
N MET A 414 -4.60 -0.80 24.71
CA MET A 414 -4.03 -2.13 24.43
C MET A 414 -5.03 -3.10 23.78
N PRO A 415 -6.31 -3.20 24.21
CA PRO A 415 -7.28 -4.08 23.53
C PRO A 415 -7.49 -3.76 22.06
N SER A 416 -7.43 -2.50 21.66
CA SER A 416 -7.52 -2.08 20.25
C SER A 416 -6.36 -2.61 19.42
N ILE A 417 -5.18 -2.68 20.00
CA ILE A 417 -3.97 -3.22 19.37
C ILE A 417 -4.08 -4.73 19.24
N VAL A 418 -4.40 -5.43 20.33
CA VAL A 418 -4.46 -6.90 20.38
C VAL A 418 -5.54 -7.43 19.43
N ASN A 419 -6.74 -6.84 19.47
CA ASN A 419 -7.84 -7.24 18.61
C ASN A 419 -7.58 -6.87 17.14
N GLY A 420 -6.86 -5.76 16.88
CA GLY A 420 -6.42 -5.41 15.53
C GLY A 420 -5.37 -6.38 14.96
N VAL A 421 -4.51 -6.95 15.80
CA VAL A 421 -3.57 -8.02 15.39
C VAL A 421 -4.36 -9.26 14.94
N ASP A 422 -5.30 -9.75 15.74
CA ASP A 422 -6.14 -10.91 15.40
C ASP A 422 -6.96 -10.67 14.11
N GLU A 423 -7.58 -9.50 14.01
CA GLU A 423 -8.35 -9.07 12.82
C GLU A 423 -7.47 -9.12 11.57
N GLY A 424 -6.28 -8.51 11.61
CA GLY A 424 -5.35 -8.49 10.49
C GLY A 424 -4.87 -9.87 10.08
N GLU A 425 -4.54 -10.74 11.06
CA GLU A 425 -4.13 -12.10 10.76
C GLU A 425 -5.23 -12.93 10.11
N ARG A 426 -6.50 -12.75 10.54
CA ARG A 426 -7.65 -13.43 9.91
C ARG A 426 -7.86 -12.96 8.47
N ILE A 427 -7.77 -11.65 8.21
CA ILE A 427 -7.85 -11.08 6.85
C ILE A 427 -6.73 -11.64 5.96
N GLY A 428 -5.48 -11.63 6.44
CA GLY A 428 -4.35 -12.15 5.68
C GLY A 428 -4.49 -13.64 5.34
N ARG A 429 -4.89 -14.49 6.30
CA ARG A 429 -5.14 -15.92 6.06
C ARG A 429 -6.29 -16.16 5.09
N PHE A 430 -7.37 -15.39 5.18
CA PHE A 430 -8.47 -15.47 4.23
C PHE A 430 -8.02 -15.13 2.82
N ALA A 431 -7.25 -14.05 2.66
CA ALA A 431 -6.72 -13.65 1.36
C ALA A 431 -5.86 -14.76 0.73
N LEU A 432 -4.97 -15.40 1.49
CA LEU A 432 -4.18 -16.54 1.03
C LEU A 432 -5.03 -17.75 0.62
N SER A 433 -6.20 -17.94 1.25
CA SER A 433 -7.13 -19.02 0.86
C SER A 433 -7.80 -18.75 -0.48
N LYS A 434 -7.97 -17.49 -0.85
CA LYS A 434 -8.67 -17.04 -2.07
C LYS A 434 -7.72 -16.81 -3.24
N LEU A 435 -6.58 -16.18 -3.01
CA LEU A 435 -5.63 -15.82 -4.07
C LEU A 435 -4.82 -17.03 -4.55
N LYS A 436 -4.89 -17.28 -5.84
CA LYS A 436 -4.13 -18.31 -6.55
C LYS A 436 -3.37 -17.64 -7.68
N THR A 437 -2.15 -17.24 -7.41
CA THR A 437 -1.29 -16.53 -8.37
C THR A 437 -0.29 -17.43 -9.09
N ARG A 438 -0.14 -18.69 -8.64
CA ARG A 438 0.79 -19.68 -9.19
C ARG A 438 0.13 -20.99 -9.51
N LYS A 439 0.64 -21.68 -10.55
CA LYS A 439 0.23 -23.02 -10.94
C LYS A 439 0.83 -24.08 -10.02
#